data_e508cf74f65a550ef1d37865e75d90c3
#
_entry.id   e508cf74f65a550ef1d37865e75d90c3
#
_cell.length_a   1.000
_cell.length_b   1.000
_cell.length_c   1.000
_cell.angle_alpha   90.00
_cell.angle_beta   90.00
_cell.angle_gamma   90.00
#
_symmetry.space_group_name_H-M   'P 1'
#
loop_
_entity.id
_entity.type
_entity.pdbx_description
1 polymer ?
#
loop_
_entity_poly.entity_id
_entity_poly.type
_entity_poly.pdbx_seq_one_letter_code
_entity_poly.pdbx_strand_id
1 'polypeptide(L)'
;MNEKLTANAETPANSALPSPSLREVQQKVDEWIRTIGVRYFDELTNLACLTEEVGELARVMARTYGQQSFKAGESANLADEMADVLWVLVCLANQTGVDLTDAFQKNKEKKTKRDKMRHQQNEKLR
;
A
#
# COMPACT_ATOMS: atom_id res chain seq x y z
N MET A 1 8.93 -13.57 -37.82
CA MET A 1 8.29 -14.50 -36.88
C MET A 1 8.24 -13.84 -35.54
N ASN A 2 7.08 -13.36 -35.18
CA ASN A 2 6.87 -12.75 -33.85
C ASN A 2 6.39 -13.85 -32.92
N GLU A 3 7.30 -14.41 -32.16
CA GLU A 3 6.90 -15.13 -30.97
C GLU A 3 6.45 -14.11 -29.94
N LYS A 4 5.14 -14.01 -29.77
CA LYS A 4 4.55 -13.39 -28.61
C LYS A 4 4.99 -14.18 -27.38
N LEU A 5 5.96 -13.69 -26.66
CA LEU A 5 6.17 -14.05 -25.28
C LEU A 5 4.90 -13.65 -24.52
N THR A 6 3.97 -14.58 -24.41
CA THR A 6 2.96 -14.53 -23.38
C THR A 6 3.71 -14.77 -22.08
N ALA A 7 4.06 -13.69 -21.41
CA ALA A 7 4.43 -13.77 -20.02
C ALA A 7 3.17 -14.21 -19.26
N ASN A 8 2.94 -15.50 -19.18
CA ASN A 8 2.18 -16.07 -18.11
C ASN A 8 3.01 -15.82 -16.84
N ALA A 9 2.83 -14.69 -16.24
CA ALA A 9 3.15 -14.53 -14.85
C ALA A 9 2.15 -15.45 -14.09
N GLU A 10 2.45 -16.73 -14.07
CA GLU A 10 1.92 -17.58 -13.04
C GLU A 10 2.47 -17.00 -11.74
N THR A 11 1.66 -16.20 -11.08
CA THR A 11 1.84 -15.97 -9.66
C THR A 11 1.91 -17.37 -9.07
N PRO A 12 3.02 -17.78 -8.49
CA PRO A 12 3.05 -19.11 -7.89
C PRO A 12 1.89 -19.15 -6.93
N ALA A 13 0.99 -20.09 -7.15
CA ALA A 13 -0.08 -20.34 -6.22
C ALA A 13 0.60 -20.75 -4.91
N ASN A 14 0.91 -19.75 -4.10
CA ASN A 14 1.46 -20.00 -2.79
C ASN A 14 0.31 -20.43 -1.89
N SER A 15 -0.16 -21.66 -2.14
CA SER A 15 -1.22 -22.29 -1.39
C SER A 15 -0.87 -22.48 0.09
N ALA A 16 0.37 -22.18 0.51
CA ALA A 16 0.85 -22.37 1.86
C ALA A 16 0.69 -21.11 2.74
N LEU A 17 0.59 -19.90 2.15
CA LEU A 17 0.42 -18.66 2.90
C LEU A 17 -1.03 -18.17 2.80
N PRO A 18 -1.68 -17.91 3.94
CA PRO A 18 -3.03 -17.34 3.94
C PRO A 18 -3.00 -15.95 3.28
N SER A 19 -4.06 -15.64 2.52
CA SER A 19 -4.31 -14.30 2.01
C SER A 19 -5.11 -13.52 3.05
N PRO A 20 -4.49 -12.67 3.88
CA PRO A 20 -5.21 -11.98 4.93
C PRO A 20 -6.14 -10.91 4.34
N SER A 21 -7.35 -10.80 4.91
CA SER A 21 -8.21 -9.65 4.71
C SER A 21 -7.59 -8.39 5.33
N LEU A 22 -8.11 -7.20 4.99
CA LEU A 22 -7.66 -5.96 5.66
C LEU A 22 -7.86 -6.02 7.18
N ARG A 23 -8.97 -6.60 7.63
CA ARG A 23 -9.23 -6.77 9.06
C ARG A 23 -8.20 -7.67 9.73
N GLU A 24 -7.83 -8.76 9.08
CA GLU A 24 -6.78 -9.65 9.58
C GLU A 24 -5.40 -8.98 9.56
N VAL A 25 -5.10 -8.16 8.56
CA VAL A 25 -3.87 -7.34 8.54
C VAL A 25 -3.84 -6.40 9.75
N GLN A 26 -4.95 -5.71 10.05
CA GLN A 26 -5.05 -4.85 11.23
C GLN A 26 -4.79 -5.63 12.52
N GLN A 27 -5.34 -6.81 12.65
CA GLN A 27 -5.12 -7.69 13.81
C GLN A 27 -3.67 -8.14 13.92
N LYS A 28 -3.04 -8.54 12.84
CA LYS A 28 -1.63 -8.96 12.80
C LYS A 28 -0.68 -7.83 13.20
N VAL A 29 -0.93 -6.63 12.71
CA VAL A 29 -0.15 -5.45 13.07
C VAL A 29 -0.33 -5.12 14.56
N ASP A 30 -1.55 -5.12 15.06
CA ASP A 30 -1.83 -4.85 16.47
C ASP A 30 -1.14 -5.86 17.40
N GLU A 31 -1.21 -7.12 17.07
CA GLU A 31 -0.53 -8.18 17.82
C GLU A 31 1.00 -7.97 17.83
N TRP A 32 1.58 -7.67 16.69
CA TRP A 32 3.00 -7.41 16.57
C TRP A 32 3.42 -6.19 17.41
N ILE A 33 2.68 -5.10 17.34
CA ILE A 33 2.98 -3.87 18.08
C ILE A 33 2.89 -4.12 19.60
N ARG A 34 1.87 -4.83 20.06
CA ARG A 34 1.66 -5.08 21.49
C ARG A 34 2.62 -6.12 22.08
N THR A 35 3.28 -6.91 21.23
CA THR A 35 4.25 -7.93 21.66
C THR A 35 5.68 -7.47 21.37
N ILE A 36 6.09 -7.49 20.11
CA ILE A 36 7.46 -7.19 19.70
C ILE A 36 7.74 -5.68 19.76
N GLY A 37 6.79 -4.87 19.34
CA GLY A 37 6.94 -3.41 19.30
C GLY A 37 6.74 -2.71 20.64
N VAL A 38 6.32 -3.43 21.66
CA VAL A 38 5.98 -2.97 23.00
C VAL A 38 4.66 -2.19 23.04
N ARG A 39 4.55 -1.08 22.34
CA ARG A 39 3.35 -0.26 22.21
C ARG A 39 3.39 0.59 20.94
N TYR A 40 2.25 1.14 20.56
CA TYR A 40 2.19 2.18 19.53
C TYR A 40 2.92 3.44 19.97
N PHE A 41 3.56 4.12 19.02
CA PHE A 41 3.83 5.54 19.16
C PHE A 41 2.52 6.32 19.27
N ASP A 42 2.55 7.55 19.76
CA ASP A 42 1.33 8.38 19.70
C ASP A 42 0.91 8.66 18.25
N GLU A 43 -0.34 9.07 18.08
CA GLU A 43 -0.95 9.24 16.75
C GLU A 43 -0.21 10.27 15.88
N LEU A 44 0.24 11.38 16.47
CA LEU A 44 0.97 12.42 15.74
C LEU A 44 2.37 11.93 15.32
N THR A 45 3.03 11.18 16.17
CA THR A 45 4.32 10.55 15.83
C THR A 45 4.13 9.54 14.70
N ASN A 46 3.10 8.71 14.76
CA ASN A 46 2.79 7.79 13.68
C ASN A 46 2.38 8.50 12.38
N LEU A 47 1.72 9.64 12.45
CA LEU A 47 1.47 10.46 11.26
C LEU A 47 2.78 10.96 10.63
N ALA A 48 3.73 11.40 11.45
CA ALA A 48 5.05 11.79 10.98
C ALA A 48 5.79 10.61 10.33
N CYS A 49 5.73 9.42 10.94
CA CYS A 49 6.27 8.19 10.37
C CYS A 49 5.63 7.86 9.00
N LEU A 50 4.31 8.00 8.88
CA LEU A 50 3.63 7.80 7.60
C LEU A 50 4.15 8.76 6.53
N THR A 51 4.35 10.02 6.87
CA THR A 51 4.90 11.02 5.95
C THR A 51 6.33 10.66 5.52
N GLU A 52 7.15 10.18 6.43
CA GLU A 52 8.50 9.68 6.13
C GLU A 52 8.47 8.49 5.17
N GLU A 53 7.61 7.50 5.43
CA GLU A 53 7.49 6.31 4.58
C GLU A 53 6.96 6.65 3.19
N VAL A 54 6.02 7.58 3.09
CA VAL A 54 5.56 8.11 1.79
C VAL A 54 6.70 8.81 1.06
N GLY A 55 7.54 9.55 1.77
CA GLY A 55 8.73 10.17 1.22
C GLY A 55 9.74 9.15 0.69
N GLU A 56 9.98 8.07 1.41
CA GLU A 56 10.85 6.96 0.97
C GLU A 56 10.28 6.26 -0.28
N LEU A 57 8.96 6.01 -0.30
CA LEU A 57 8.28 5.49 -1.48
C LEU A 57 8.46 6.43 -2.68
N ALA A 58 8.26 7.73 -2.48
CA ALA A 58 8.44 8.73 -3.53
C ALA A 58 9.89 8.75 -4.05
N ARG A 59 10.87 8.63 -3.17
CA ARG A 59 12.29 8.53 -3.53
C ARG A 59 12.56 7.35 -4.47
N VAL A 60 12.06 6.18 -4.12
CA VAL A 60 12.24 4.97 -4.93
C VAL A 60 11.52 5.08 -6.27
N MET A 61 10.28 5.58 -6.28
CA MET A 61 9.51 5.78 -7.51
C MET A 61 10.19 6.76 -8.47
N ALA A 62 10.69 7.89 -7.96
CA ALA A 62 11.37 8.89 -8.76
C ALA A 62 12.66 8.36 -9.40
N ARG A 63 13.37 7.49 -8.71
CA ARG A 63 14.62 6.88 -9.20
C ARG A 63 14.40 5.69 -10.10
N THR A 64 13.32 4.95 -9.91
CA THR A 64 12.99 3.77 -10.72
C THR A 64 12.30 4.16 -12.02
N TYR A 65 11.36 5.08 -11.98
CA TYR A 65 10.48 5.43 -13.10
C TYR A 65 10.61 6.88 -13.55
N GLY A 66 11.24 7.72 -12.75
CA GLY A 66 11.40 9.15 -13.03
C GLY A 66 12.78 9.49 -13.59
N GLN A 67 13.14 10.75 -13.42
CA GLN A 67 14.36 11.34 -13.98
C GLN A 67 15.52 11.42 -12.98
N GLN A 68 15.33 10.91 -11.77
CA GLN A 68 16.41 10.76 -10.79
C GLN A 68 17.01 9.35 -10.87
N SER A 69 18.22 9.21 -10.39
CA SER A 69 18.94 7.93 -10.39
C SER A 69 19.45 7.58 -9.01
N PHE A 70 19.55 6.28 -8.72
CA PHE A 70 20.28 5.80 -7.56
C PHE A 70 21.77 6.09 -7.70
N LYS A 71 22.44 6.33 -6.60
CA LYS A 71 23.91 6.35 -6.57
C LYS A 71 24.45 4.95 -6.83
N ALA A 72 25.70 4.89 -7.28
CA ALA A 72 26.38 3.61 -7.49
C ALA A 72 26.34 2.76 -6.20
N GLY A 73 25.91 1.51 -6.32
CA GLY A 73 25.78 0.58 -5.20
C GLY A 73 24.50 0.70 -4.38
N GLU A 74 23.66 1.71 -4.62
CA GLU A 74 22.35 1.81 -4.00
C GLU A 74 21.33 0.94 -4.73
N SER A 75 20.49 0.28 -3.97
CA SER A 75 19.32 -0.44 -4.47
C SER A 75 18.15 -0.23 -3.51
N ALA A 76 16.94 -0.41 -4.00
CA ALA A 76 15.75 -0.34 -3.17
C ALA A 76 14.72 -1.37 -3.61
N ASN A 77 13.88 -1.77 -2.68
CA ASN A 77 12.78 -2.70 -2.89
C ASN A 77 11.47 -1.93 -2.82
N LEU A 78 10.86 -1.71 -3.98
CA LEU A 78 9.60 -0.97 -4.09
C LEU A 78 8.46 -1.61 -3.28
N ALA A 79 8.38 -2.93 -3.31
CA ALA A 79 7.35 -3.67 -2.56
C ALA A 79 7.49 -3.45 -1.05
N ASP A 80 8.71 -3.42 -0.55
CA ASP A 80 9.00 -3.17 0.87
C ASP A 80 8.62 -1.74 1.27
N GLU A 81 8.91 -0.75 0.44
CA GLU A 81 8.52 0.64 0.68
C GLU A 81 6.99 0.81 0.70
N MET A 82 6.28 0.14 -0.20
CA MET A 82 4.82 0.12 -0.17
C MET A 82 4.29 -0.57 1.09
N ALA A 83 4.90 -1.65 1.52
CA ALA A 83 4.54 -2.36 2.74
C ALA A 83 4.77 -1.49 3.98
N ASP A 84 5.83 -0.70 4.02
CA ASP A 84 6.11 0.23 5.12
C ASP A 84 5.03 1.31 5.23
N VAL A 85 4.58 1.86 4.11
CA VAL A 85 3.45 2.81 4.08
C VAL A 85 2.18 2.17 4.61
N LEU A 86 1.86 0.97 4.15
CA LEU A 86 0.68 0.23 4.60
C LEU A 86 0.75 -0.06 6.10
N TRP A 87 1.90 -0.47 6.61
CA TRP A 87 2.10 -0.77 8.01
C TRP A 87 1.76 0.42 8.92
N VAL A 88 2.30 1.58 8.63
CA VAL A 88 2.04 2.77 9.45
C VAL A 88 0.60 3.24 9.32
N LEU A 89 0.01 3.16 8.12
CA LEU A 89 -1.40 3.47 7.92
C LEU A 89 -2.29 2.55 8.76
N VAL A 90 -1.98 1.28 8.81
CA VAL A 90 -2.69 0.30 9.64
C VAL A 90 -2.53 0.60 11.13
N CYS A 91 -1.34 1.00 11.57
CA CYS A 91 -1.13 1.47 12.95
C CYS A 91 -2.07 2.63 13.31
N LEU A 92 -2.17 3.62 12.43
CA LEU A 92 -3.08 4.76 12.63
C LEU A 92 -4.55 4.34 12.66
N ALA A 93 -4.96 3.42 11.79
CA ALA A 93 -6.31 2.88 11.79
C ALA A 93 -6.63 2.18 13.13
N ASN A 94 -5.72 1.35 13.61
CA ASN A 94 -5.88 0.64 14.88
C ASN A 94 -5.98 1.60 16.06
N GLN A 95 -5.13 2.62 16.10
CA GLN A 95 -5.11 3.62 17.17
C GLN A 95 -6.37 4.48 17.25
N THR A 96 -7.00 4.72 16.11
CA THR A 96 -8.17 5.61 16.00
C THR A 96 -9.48 4.85 15.92
N GLY A 97 -9.46 3.52 16.01
CA GLY A 97 -10.65 2.68 15.96
C GLY A 97 -11.29 2.59 14.56
N VAL A 98 -10.52 2.82 13.51
CA VAL A 98 -11.00 2.71 12.12
C VAL A 98 -10.88 1.28 11.64
N ASP A 99 -11.99 0.70 11.20
CA ASP A 99 -12.00 -0.57 10.44
C ASP A 99 -11.77 -0.23 8.95
N LEU A 100 -10.61 -0.61 8.44
CA LEU A 100 -10.23 -0.32 7.04
C LEU A 100 -11.06 -1.09 6.03
N THR A 101 -11.61 -2.25 6.37
CA THR A 101 -12.55 -2.96 5.51
C THR A 101 -13.81 -2.12 5.28
N ASP A 102 -14.44 -1.65 6.34
CA ASP A 102 -15.60 -0.76 6.26
C ASP A 102 -15.29 0.55 5.56
N ALA A 103 -14.18 1.19 5.94
CA ALA A 103 -13.74 2.44 5.35
C ALA A 103 -13.50 2.31 3.84
N PHE A 104 -12.88 1.22 3.41
CA PHE A 104 -12.65 0.93 2.00
C PHE A 104 -13.96 0.76 1.23
N GLN A 105 -14.90 -0.03 1.75
CA GLN A 105 -16.20 -0.28 1.10
C GLN A 105 -17.00 1.02 0.95
N LYS A 106 -17.10 1.80 2.01
CA LYS A 106 -17.79 3.10 1.97
C LYS A 106 -17.14 4.09 1.02
N ASN A 107 -15.81 4.12 1.00
CA ASN A 107 -15.05 4.98 0.09
C ASN A 107 -15.24 4.58 -1.38
N LYS A 108 -15.26 3.29 -1.67
CA LYS A 108 -15.57 2.76 -3.00
C LYS A 108 -16.97 3.15 -3.47
N GLU A 109 -17.97 3.01 -2.60
CA GLU A 109 -19.36 3.42 -2.91
C GLU A 109 -19.43 4.92 -3.20
N LYS A 110 -18.81 5.74 -2.36
CA LYS A 110 -18.75 7.19 -2.53
C LYS A 110 -18.11 7.58 -3.87
N LYS A 111 -16.99 6.96 -4.22
CA LYS A 111 -16.32 7.20 -5.51
C LYS A 111 -17.16 6.75 -6.69
N THR A 112 -17.81 5.62 -6.58
CA THR A 112 -18.69 5.10 -7.63
C THR A 112 -19.85 6.04 -7.90
N LYS A 113 -20.53 6.51 -6.86
CA LYS A 113 -21.63 7.48 -7.00
C LYS A 113 -21.17 8.80 -7.62
N ARG A 114 -20.04 9.34 -7.14
CA ARG A 114 -19.51 10.62 -7.61
C ARG A 114 -19.04 10.56 -9.05
N ASP A 115 -18.35 9.50 -9.43
CA ASP A 115 -17.56 9.44 -10.65
C ASP A 115 -18.13 8.47 -11.70
N LYS A 116 -19.29 7.85 -11.45
CA LYS A 116 -19.89 6.82 -12.30
C LYS A 116 -19.94 7.18 -13.79
N MET A 117 -20.33 8.41 -14.10
CA MET A 117 -20.40 8.89 -15.49
C MET A 117 -19.19 9.73 -15.89
N ARG A 118 -18.52 10.34 -14.92
CA ARG A 118 -17.47 11.31 -15.15
C ARG A 118 -16.29 10.72 -15.93
N HIS A 119 -15.79 9.56 -15.53
CA HIS A 119 -14.67 8.92 -16.20
C HIS A 119 -15.07 8.31 -17.53
N GLN A 120 -16.28 7.75 -17.63
CA GLN A 120 -16.81 7.20 -18.88
C GLN A 120 -16.97 8.28 -19.95
N GLN A 121 -17.31 9.51 -19.55
CA GLN A 121 -17.49 10.67 -20.44
C GLN A 121 -16.19 11.44 -20.68
N ASN A 122 -15.11 11.08 -20.03
CA ASN A 122 -13.83 11.75 -20.19
C ASN A 122 -13.07 11.16 -21.39
N GLU A 123 -13.01 11.92 -22.47
CA GLU A 123 -12.32 11.51 -23.72
C GLU A 123 -10.81 11.23 -23.51
N LYS A 124 -10.18 11.88 -22.52
CA LYS A 124 -8.75 11.67 -22.20
C LYS A 124 -8.45 10.28 -21.63
N LEU A 125 -9.45 9.56 -21.19
CA LEU A 125 -9.32 8.22 -20.61
C LEU A 125 -9.62 7.10 -21.62
N ARG A 126 -9.92 7.44 -22.86
CA ARG A 126 -10.25 6.50 -23.95
C ARG A 126 -9.11 6.35 -24.96
#